data_ab1fd2707f1e90717d86eced6b9cdd7c
#
_entry.id   ab1fd2707f1e90717d86eced6b9cdd7c
#
_cell.length_a   1.000
_cell.length_b   1.000
_cell.length_c   1.000
_cell.angle_alpha   90.00
_cell.angle_beta   90.00
_cell.angle_gamma   90.00
#
_symmetry.space_group_name_H-M   'P 1'
#
loop_
_entity.id
_entity.type
_entity.pdbx_description
1 polymer ?
#
loop_
_entity_poly.entity_id
_entity_poly.type
_entity_poly.pdbx_seq_one_letter_code
_entity_poly.pdbx_strand_id
1 'polypeptide(L)'
;MEIEITIKTHNMFSDKIVCAIRVMNLLAYSPPGQRSARGIDAGFLKELLGVEYSLYKSVINTLIIGNICYTTARMVYLGKGVERVTVYDLMYLFHKGLPMGAATEIDWNKGDYLHDRHYARLRHLETEIEEELRQRLKSMHVLALLHPE
;
A
#
# COMPACT_ATOMS: atom_id res chain seq x y z
N MET A 1 32.33 -20.95 0.41
CA MET A 1 31.38 -20.71 1.52
C MET A 1 30.35 -19.70 1.07
N GLU A 2 29.15 -20.19 0.80
CA GLU A 2 28.07 -19.31 0.40
C GLU A 2 27.57 -18.56 1.62
N ILE A 3 27.73 -17.26 1.58
CA ILE A 3 27.11 -16.40 2.57
C ILE A 3 25.68 -16.23 2.09
N GLU A 4 24.75 -16.99 2.65
CA GLU A 4 23.36 -16.68 2.47
C GLU A 4 23.07 -15.36 3.19
N ILE A 5 23.13 -14.31 2.44
CA ILE A 5 22.57 -13.07 2.91
C ILE A 5 21.06 -13.22 2.69
N THR A 6 20.38 -13.66 3.73
CA THR A 6 18.94 -13.54 3.75
C THR A 6 18.64 -12.05 3.87
N ILE A 7 18.65 -11.40 2.75
CA ILE A 7 18.08 -10.07 2.68
C ILE A 7 16.59 -10.27 2.89
N LYS A 8 16.14 -10.06 4.11
CA LYS A 8 14.71 -9.74 4.29
C LYS A 8 14.49 -8.49 3.47
N THR A 9 14.05 -8.68 2.24
CA THR A 9 13.57 -7.59 1.44
C THR A 9 12.48 -6.91 2.24
N HIS A 10 12.80 -5.76 2.82
CA HIS A 10 11.77 -4.86 3.27
C HIS A 10 11.03 -4.42 2.02
N ASN A 11 9.99 -5.15 1.67
CA ASN A 11 9.11 -4.71 0.63
C ASN A 11 8.53 -3.38 1.10
N MET A 12 8.76 -2.34 0.33
CA MET A 12 8.14 -1.04 0.58
C MET A 12 6.63 -1.18 0.71
N PHE A 13 6.05 -2.13 -0.03
CA PHE A 13 4.63 -2.38 0.00
C PHE A 13 4.36 -3.54 0.97
N SER A 14 3.68 -3.24 2.06
CA SER A 14 3.25 -4.27 3.01
C SER A 14 2.25 -5.22 2.37
N ASP A 15 2.02 -6.35 3.01
CA ASP A 15 1.00 -7.31 2.57
C ASP A 15 -0.38 -6.66 2.45
N LYS A 16 -0.69 -5.72 3.33
CA LYS A 16 -1.96 -4.99 3.29
C LYS A 16 -2.09 -4.14 2.02
N ILE A 17 -1.02 -3.44 1.65
CA ILE A 17 -1.00 -2.61 0.43
C ILE A 17 -1.12 -3.50 -0.81
N VAL A 18 -0.34 -4.58 -0.88
CA VAL A 18 -0.40 -5.50 -2.01
C VAL A 18 -1.80 -6.09 -2.13
N CYS A 19 -2.38 -6.53 -1.01
CA CYS A 19 -3.73 -7.08 -0.99
C CYS A 19 -4.75 -6.03 -1.46
N ALA A 20 -4.63 -4.79 -0.99
CA ALA A 20 -5.53 -3.71 -1.39
C ALA A 20 -5.48 -3.43 -2.89
N ILE A 21 -4.27 -3.38 -3.45
CA ILE A 21 -4.08 -3.18 -4.88
C ILE A 21 -4.73 -4.32 -5.67
N ARG A 22 -4.54 -5.57 -5.22
CA ARG A 22 -5.13 -6.73 -5.87
C ARG A 22 -6.66 -6.70 -5.79
N VAL A 23 -7.22 -6.32 -4.64
CA VAL A 23 -8.68 -6.17 -4.49
C VAL A 23 -9.22 -5.17 -5.52
N MET A 24 -8.60 -4.00 -5.59
CA MET A 24 -9.05 -2.96 -6.52
C MET A 24 -8.97 -3.43 -7.97
N ASN A 25 -7.89 -4.12 -8.33
CA ASN A 25 -7.73 -4.59 -9.70
C ASN A 25 -8.69 -5.74 -10.04
N LEU A 26 -8.95 -6.65 -9.12
CA LEU A 26 -9.92 -7.70 -9.33
C LEU A 26 -11.33 -7.13 -9.52
N LEU A 27 -11.70 -6.14 -8.70
CA LEU A 27 -13.01 -5.50 -8.83
C LEU A 27 -13.14 -4.71 -10.13
N ALA A 28 -12.05 -4.10 -10.60
CA ALA A 28 -12.07 -3.31 -11.83
C ALA A 28 -12.00 -4.16 -13.09
N TYR A 29 -11.19 -5.23 -13.06
CA TYR A 29 -10.81 -5.98 -14.27
C TYR A 29 -11.12 -7.46 -14.23
N SER A 30 -12.02 -7.91 -13.35
CA SER A 30 -12.43 -9.32 -13.31
C SER A 30 -12.97 -9.78 -14.68
N PRO A 31 -12.72 -11.03 -15.04
CA PRO A 31 -13.27 -11.57 -16.28
C PRO A 31 -14.80 -11.48 -16.32
N PRO A 32 -15.39 -11.29 -17.52
CA PRO A 32 -16.85 -11.31 -17.67
C PRO A 32 -17.43 -12.62 -17.15
N GLY A 33 -18.59 -12.55 -16.51
CA GLY A 33 -19.25 -13.71 -15.92
C GLY A 33 -18.95 -13.94 -14.45
N GLN A 34 -17.88 -13.35 -13.93
CA GLN A 34 -17.53 -13.42 -12.50
C GLN A 34 -17.92 -12.16 -11.73
N ARG A 35 -18.48 -11.20 -12.43
CA ARG A 35 -18.95 -9.94 -11.85
C ARG A 35 -20.46 -9.84 -12.01
N SER A 36 -21.13 -9.53 -10.94
CA SER A 36 -22.54 -9.20 -10.97
C SER A 36 -22.66 -7.69 -10.75
N ALA A 37 -23.12 -6.96 -11.77
CA ALA A 37 -23.26 -5.50 -11.71
C ALA A 37 -21.99 -4.80 -11.19
N ARG A 38 -20.82 -5.25 -11.66
CA ARG A 38 -19.50 -4.71 -11.30
C ARG A 38 -19.06 -4.99 -9.87
N GLY A 39 -19.72 -5.90 -9.17
CA GLY A 39 -19.32 -6.37 -7.86
C GLY A 39 -18.85 -7.80 -7.89
N ILE A 40 -18.17 -8.23 -6.85
CA ILE A 40 -17.74 -9.61 -6.67
C ILE A 40 -18.25 -10.08 -5.30
N ASP A 41 -18.76 -11.30 -5.24
CA ASP A 41 -19.14 -11.91 -3.97
C ASP A 41 -17.95 -11.91 -3.00
N ALA A 42 -18.19 -11.53 -1.75
CA ALA A 42 -17.12 -11.38 -0.77
C ALA A 42 -16.33 -12.67 -0.55
N GLY A 43 -17.02 -13.82 -0.47
CA GLY A 43 -16.36 -15.11 -0.31
C GLY A 43 -15.52 -15.49 -1.53
N PHE A 44 -16.03 -15.23 -2.72
CA PHE A 44 -15.30 -15.51 -3.95
C PHE A 44 -14.09 -14.59 -4.10
N LEU A 45 -14.23 -13.31 -3.73
CA LEU A 45 -13.11 -12.36 -3.74
C LEU A 45 -11.98 -12.83 -2.82
N LYS A 46 -12.33 -13.30 -1.63
CA LYS A 46 -11.34 -13.85 -0.70
C LYS A 46 -10.61 -15.05 -1.32
N GLU A 47 -11.33 -15.95 -1.97
CA GLU A 47 -10.73 -17.10 -2.65
C GLU A 47 -9.78 -16.68 -3.76
N LEU A 48 -10.18 -15.71 -4.56
CA LEU A 48 -9.32 -15.17 -5.63
C LEU A 48 -8.02 -14.58 -5.09
N LEU A 49 -8.08 -13.93 -3.93
CA LEU A 49 -6.91 -13.33 -3.31
C LEU A 49 -5.96 -14.38 -2.69
N GLY A 50 -6.52 -15.49 -2.21
CA GLY A 50 -5.73 -16.55 -1.61
C GLY A 50 -5.00 -16.15 -0.33
N VAL A 51 -5.55 -15.22 0.43
CA VAL A 51 -4.93 -14.72 1.65
C VAL A 51 -5.71 -15.17 2.89
N GLU A 52 -5.08 -15.04 4.06
CA GLU A 52 -5.75 -15.36 5.32
C GLU A 52 -6.95 -14.45 5.57
N TYR A 53 -7.96 -15.00 6.22
CA TYR A 53 -9.19 -14.28 6.50
C TYR A 53 -8.95 -12.98 7.28
N SER A 54 -8.06 -13.02 8.26
CA SER A 54 -7.75 -11.84 9.08
C SER A 54 -7.17 -10.70 8.24
N LEU A 55 -6.26 -11.02 7.32
CA LEU A 55 -5.70 -10.02 6.41
C LEU A 55 -6.76 -9.48 5.47
N TYR A 56 -7.55 -10.38 4.87
CA TYR A 56 -8.64 -10.01 3.98
C TYR A 56 -9.62 -9.06 4.65
N LYS A 57 -10.09 -9.43 5.84
CA LYS A 57 -11.06 -8.63 6.59
C LYS A 57 -10.50 -7.25 6.93
N SER A 58 -9.25 -7.19 7.39
CA SER A 58 -8.59 -5.93 7.72
C SER A 58 -8.51 -5.01 6.50
N VAL A 59 -8.10 -5.56 5.36
CA VAL A 59 -7.96 -4.78 4.12
C VAL A 59 -9.31 -4.28 3.62
N ILE A 60 -10.30 -5.15 3.55
CA ILE A 60 -11.64 -4.77 3.08
C ILE A 60 -12.25 -3.70 3.99
N ASN A 61 -12.16 -3.86 5.30
CA ASN A 61 -12.69 -2.87 6.24
C ASN A 61 -12.03 -1.51 6.06
N THR A 62 -10.71 -1.50 5.87
CA THR A 62 -9.96 -0.26 5.65
C THR A 62 -10.37 0.41 4.33
N LEU A 63 -10.53 -0.37 3.27
CA LEU A 63 -10.98 0.17 1.99
C LEU A 63 -12.40 0.73 2.07
N ILE A 64 -13.28 0.12 2.86
CA ILE A 64 -14.63 0.63 3.09
C ILE A 64 -14.58 1.94 3.87
N ILE A 65 -13.76 2.02 4.92
CA ILE A 65 -13.59 3.23 5.71
C ILE A 65 -13.09 4.38 4.82
N GLY A 66 -12.19 4.07 3.89
CA GLY A 66 -11.64 5.05 2.94
C GLY A 66 -12.55 5.36 1.75
N ASN A 67 -13.75 4.79 1.70
CA ASN A 67 -14.70 4.96 0.60
C ASN A 67 -14.19 4.47 -0.75
N ILE A 68 -13.19 3.60 -0.75
CA ILE A 68 -12.67 2.97 -1.96
C ILE A 68 -13.56 1.81 -2.38
N CYS A 69 -14.06 1.05 -1.41
CA CYS A 69 -15.00 -0.03 -1.63
C CYS A 69 -16.27 0.18 -0.80
N TYR A 70 -17.33 -0.45 -1.23
CA TYR A 70 -18.54 -0.58 -0.42
C TYR A 70 -19.14 -1.97 -0.60
N THR A 71 -19.94 -2.40 0.36
CA THR A 71 -20.57 -3.73 0.33
C THR A 71 -22.09 -3.61 0.40
N THR A 72 -22.77 -4.45 -0.35
CA THR A 72 -24.23 -4.57 -0.30
C THR A 72 -24.58 -6.03 -0.51
N ALA A 73 -25.31 -6.63 0.43
CA ALA A 73 -25.81 -8.01 0.30
C ALA A 73 -24.71 -9.00 -0.09
N ARG A 74 -23.57 -9.00 0.60
CA ARG A 74 -22.41 -9.88 0.40
C ARG A 74 -21.61 -9.61 -0.86
N MET A 75 -21.94 -8.59 -1.61
CA MET A 75 -21.18 -8.18 -2.78
C MET A 75 -20.26 -7.03 -2.43
N VAL A 76 -19.05 -7.04 -2.99
CA VAL A 76 -18.06 -5.97 -2.82
C VAL A 76 -17.97 -5.20 -4.13
N TYR A 77 -18.05 -3.89 -4.05
CA TYR A 77 -18.02 -2.99 -5.20
C TYR A 77 -16.94 -1.93 -5.02
N LEU A 78 -16.42 -1.42 -6.13
CA LEU A 78 -15.58 -0.22 -6.11
C LEU A 78 -16.46 1.02 -5.95
N GLY A 79 -15.98 1.97 -5.15
CA GLY A 79 -16.63 3.26 -4.99
C GLY A 79 -16.44 4.15 -6.20
N LYS A 80 -17.12 5.29 -6.19
CA LYS A 80 -16.99 6.30 -7.25
C LYS A 80 -15.64 7.01 -7.12
N GLY A 81 -15.02 7.33 -8.26
CA GLY A 81 -13.79 8.10 -8.28
C GLY A 81 -12.54 7.30 -7.94
N VAL A 82 -12.63 5.96 -7.89
CA VAL A 82 -11.47 5.11 -7.55
C VAL A 82 -10.36 5.19 -8.58
N GLU A 83 -10.65 5.62 -9.79
CA GLU A 83 -9.63 5.86 -10.82
C GLU A 83 -8.63 6.95 -10.42
N ARG A 84 -8.98 7.79 -9.45
CA ARG A 84 -8.11 8.84 -8.92
C ARG A 84 -7.24 8.38 -7.77
N VAL A 85 -7.49 7.18 -7.23
CA VAL A 85 -6.74 6.66 -6.08
C VAL A 85 -5.32 6.33 -6.50
N THR A 86 -4.36 6.91 -5.81
CA THR A 86 -2.94 6.68 -6.07
C THR A 86 -2.38 5.69 -5.06
N VAL A 87 -1.18 5.17 -5.36
CA VAL A 87 -0.48 4.31 -4.41
C VAL A 87 -0.19 5.06 -3.11
N TYR A 88 0.12 6.36 -3.20
CA TYR A 88 0.32 7.18 -2.01
C TYR A 88 -0.95 7.22 -1.14
N ASP A 89 -2.12 7.38 -1.77
CA ASP A 89 -3.40 7.40 -1.05
C ASP A 89 -3.60 6.12 -0.24
N LEU A 90 -3.28 4.97 -0.83
CA LEU A 90 -3.37 3.69 -0.11
C LEU A 90 -2.38 3.62 1.04
N MET A 91 -1.14 4.05 0.83
CA MET A 91 -0.15 4.04 1.89
C MET A 91 -0.55 4.96 3.04
N TYR A 92 -1.12 6.10 2.74
CA TYR A 92 -1.63 6.99 3.77
C TYR A 92 -2.81 6.36 4.52
N LEU A 93 -3.72 5.73 3.80
CA LEU A 93 -4.89 5.10 4.39
C LEU A 93 -4.51 3.96 5.35
N PHE A 94 -3.57 3.12 4.93
CA PHE A 94 -3.18 1.93 5.71
C PHE A 94 -2.10 2.19 6.76
N HIS A 95 -1.16 3.10 6.48
CA HIS A 95 0.04 3.30 7.30
C HIS A 95 0.28 4.73 7.72
N LYS A 96 -0.62 5.65 7.40
CA LYS A 96 -0.50 7.08 7.69
C LYS A 96 0.69 7.74 7.02
N GLY A 97 1.16 7.17 5.91
CA GLY A 97 2.25 7.74 5.13
C GLY A 97 3.26 6.70 4.68
N LEU A 98 4.43 7.16 4.32
CA LEU A 98 5.51 6.30 3.86
C LEU A 98 6.09 5.51 5.02
N PRO A 99 6.31 4.18 4.85
CA PRO A 99 6.91 3.37 5.90
C PRO A 99 8.43 3.58 5.92
N MET A 100 8.88 4.82 6.08
CA MET A 100 10.29 5.14 6.10
C MET A 100 10.73 5.46 7.52
N GLY A 101 11.75 4.76 7.92
CA GLY A 101 12.41 5.04 9.18
C GLY A 101 11.86 4.24 10.34
N ALA A 102 12.51 3.14 10.68
CA ALA A 102 12.34 2.56 11.99
C ALA A 102 12.91 3.54 13.01
N ALA A 103 12.22 3.71 14.15
CA ALA A 103 12.75 4.48 15.25
C ALA A 103 14.10 3.87 15.64
N THR A 104 15.15 4.68 15.65
CA THR A 104 16.46 4.22 16.08
C THR A 104 16.59 4.40 17.60
N GLU A 105 17.15 3.38 18.25
CA GLU A 105 17.46 3.46 19.68
C GLU A 105 18.69 4.32 19.93
N ILE A 106 19.43 4.66 18.90
CA ILE A 106 20.64 5.45 19.01
C ILE A 106 20.26 6.93 19.00
N ASP A 107 20.68 7.64 20.05
CA ASP A 107 20.49 9.08 20.12
C ASP A 107 21.60 9.78 19.33
N TRP A 108 21.33 10.06 18.05
CA TRP A 108 22.28 10.68 17.15
C TRP A 108 22.51 12.18 17.48
N ASN A 109 21.73 12.74 18.39
CA ASN A 109 21.91 14.13 18.83
C ASN A 109 22.92 14.26 19.95
N LYS A 110 23.36 13.14 20.53
CA LYS A 110 24.43 13.12 21.52
C LYS A 110 25.76 12.98 20.80
N GLY A 111 26.45 14.06 20.63
CA GLY A 111 27.74 14.05 20.00
C GLY A 111 28.38 15.43 20.00
N ASP A 112 29.54 15.49 19.38
CA ASP A 112 30.20 16.74 19.19
C ASP A 112 29.60 17.53 18.00
N TYR A 113 30.12 18.71 17.76
CA TYR A 113 29.66 19.62 16.72
C TYR A 113 29.65 18.96 15.31
N LEU A 114 30.67 18.15 15.00
CA LEU A 114 30.75 17.48 13.69
C LEU A 114 29.66 16.44 13.53
N HIS A 115 29.35 15.72 14.61
CA HIS A 115 28.29 14.74 14.61
C HIS A 115 26.93 15.39 14.34
N ASP A 116 26.65 16.50 15.00
CA ASP A 116 25.38 17.22 14.82
C ASP A 116 25.21 17.70 13.38
N ARG A 117 26.30 18.19 12.76
CA ARG A 117 26.25 18.62 11.36
C ARG A 117 26.00 17.46 10.40
N HIS A 118 26.64 16.31 10.63
CA HIS A 118 26.41 15.11 9.85
C HIS A 118 24.98 14.65 9.96
N TYR A 119 24.46 14.62 11.20
CA TYR A 119 23.08 14.20 11.43
C TYR A 119 22.09 15.11 10.70
N ALA A 120 22.29 16.41 10.79
CA ALA A 120 21.44 17.38 10.11
C ALA A 120 21.45 17.20 8.59
N ARG A 121 22.62 16.93 8.01
CA ARG A 121 22.75 16.66 6.58
C ARG A 121 22.03 15.41 6.17
N LEU A 122 22.17 14.33 6.95
CA LEU A 122 21.48 13.07 6.67
C LEU A 122 19.98 13.23 6.74
N ARG A 123 19.49 13.98 7.74
CA ARG A 123 18.06 14.25 7.87
C ARG A 123 17.53 15.06 6.68
N HIS A 124 18.29 16.02 6.23
CA HIS A 124 17.91 16.82 5.07
C HIS A 124 17.83 15.95 3.80
N LEU A 125 18.82 15.08 3.60
CA LEU A 125 18.84 14.16 2.48
C LEU A 125 17.66 13.19 2.53
N GLU A 126 17.37 12.62 3.70
CA GLU A 126 16.21 11.76 3.89
C GLU A 126 14.91 12.47 3.51
N THR A 127 14.77 13.72 3.93
CA THR A 127 13.58 14.52 3.63
C THR A 127 13.42 14.74 2.13
N GLU A 128 14.53 15.02 1.42
CA GLU A 128 14.51 15.16 -0.03
C GLU A 128 14.10 13.88 -0.73
N ILE A 129 14.65 12.74 -0.29
CA ILE A 129 14.33 11.44 -0.86
C ILE A 129 12.86 11.08 -0.58
N GLU A 130 12.40 11.32 0.63
CA GLU A 130 10.99 11.11 0.98
C GLU A 130 10.06 11.93 0.09
N GLU A 131 10.39 13.18 -0.15
CA GLU A 131 9.55 14.05 -0.98
C GLU A 131 9.51 13.58 -2.43
N GLU A 132 10.66 13.19 -2.98
CA GLU A 132 10.72 12.62 -4.32
C GLU A 132 9.88 11.34 -4.42
N LEU A 133 10.00 10.46 -3.43
CA LEU A 133 9.24 9.22 -3.38
C LEU A 133 7.74 9.50 -3.27
N ARG A 134 7.37 10.44 -2.42
CA ARG A 134 5.97 10.83 -2.25
C ARG A 134 5.37 11.34 -3.56
N GLN A 135 6.09 12.20 -4.27
CA GLN A 135 5.62 12.72 -5.55
C GLN A 135 5.48 11.61 -6.59
N ARG A 136 6.43 10.68 -6.62
CA ARG A 136 6.36 9.54 -7.53
C ARG A 136 5.14 8.66 -7.23
N LEU A 137 4.90 8.37 -5.96
CA LEU A 137 3.75 7.54 -5.55
C LEU A 137 2.42 8.23 -5.82
N LYS A 138 2.37 9.57 -5.70
CA LYS A 138 1.18 10.36 -6.03
C LYS A 138 0.87 10.38 -7.52
N SER A 139 1.85 10.09 -8.36
CA SER A 139 1.66 10.01 -9.80
C SER A 139 1.20 8.63 -10.28
N MET A 140 1.22 7.63 -9.39
CA MET A 140 0.90 6.25 -9.73
C MET A 140 -0.54 5.92 -9.32
N HIS A 141 -1.43 5.88 -10.29
CA HIS A 141 -2.83 5.54 -10.06
C HIS A 141 -2.98 4.02 -10.02
N VAL A 142 -3.63 3.52 -8.97
CA VAL A 142 -3.68 2.08 -8.70
C VAL A 142 -4.30 1.31 -9.86
N LEU A 143 -5.42 1.77 -10.39
CA LEU A 143 -6.12 1.05 -11.46
C LEU A 143 -5.37 1.08 -12.78
N ALA A 144 -4.44 2.01 -12.97
CA ALA A 144 -3.63 2.08 -14.18
C ALA A 144 -2.40 1.15 -14.14
N LEU A 145 -1.98 0.73 -12.94
CA LEU A 145 -0.77 -0.07 -12.78
C LEU A 145 -0.86 -1.45 -13.42
N LEU A 146 -2.02 -2.09 -13.32
CA LEU A 146 -2.21 -3.45 -13.77
C LEU A 146 -3.24 -3.52 -14.89
N HIS A 147 -3.42 -2.42 -15.62
CA HIS A 147 -4.34 -2.41 -16.75
C HIS A 147 -3.85 -3.40 -17.80
N PRO A 148 -4.65 -4.41 -18.16
CA PRO A 148 -4.25 -5.33 -19.22
C PRO A 148 -4.25 -4.58 -20.54
N GLU A 149 -3.11 -4.63 -21.20
CA GLU A 149 -3.01 -4.10 -22.56
C GLU A 149 -3.75 -5.00 -23.54
#